data_a9d8e8f12a2f703f84780ae8e1fae805
#
_entry.id   a9d8e8f12a2f703f84780ae8e1fae805
#
_cell.length_a   1.000
_cell.length_b   1.000
_cell.length_c   1.000
_cell.angle_alpha   90.00
_cell.angle_beta   90.00
_cell.angle_gamma   90.00
#
_symmetry.space_group_name_H-M   'P 1'
#
loop_
_entity.id
_entity.type
_entity.pdbx_description
1 polymer ?
#
loop_
_entity_poly.entity_id
_entity_poly.type
_entity_poly.pdbx_seq_one_letter_code
_entity_poly.pdbx_strand_id
1 'polypeptide(L)'
;PPFSINMFFLIIIGIVLIGVIVYWIFQSPFQYPYKKIFFDISGKRKPNENDLLDHYLIQHGIQEFVDHASYVELWKKECEQKIQKSKLKNLRSKQYLECIDDEGMFLFILERKQTRYRQVNYVKHHYHVKIPVRTLATDLCHIQIRYDALKKIGFECTLSEYYAKDQRKRMTKELREKIAKRDNYTCQICGKYMPDGIGLHIDHIVPIAKGGKTVESNLQVLCSKCNGRKSNK
;
A
#
# COMPACT_ATOMS: atom_id res chain seq x y z
N PRO A 1 14.95 -49.99 -46.34
CA PRO A 1 14.08 -50.39 -45.22
C PRO A 1 13.58 -49.17 -44.46
N PRO A 2 12.27 -48.89 -44.46
CA PRO A 2 11.67 -47.67 -43.84
C PRO A 2 11.62 -47.68 -42.30
N PHE A 3 12.22 -48.66 -41.65
CA PHE A 3 12.14 -48.87 -40.23
C PHE A 3 13.04 -47.93 -39.37
N SER A 4 14.07 -47.31 -39.91
CA SER A 4 15.03 -46.53 -39.13
C SER A 4 14.52 -45.13 -38.74
N ILE A 5 13.71 -44.51 -39.63
CA ILE A 5 13.19 -43.14 -39.41
C ILE A 5 12.12 -43.14 -38.31
N ASN A 6 11.23 -44.12 -38.29
CA ASN A 6 10.18 -44.26 -37.28
C ASN A 6 10.76 -44.53 -35.87
N MET A 7 11.81 -45.33 -35.77
CA MET A 7 12.47 -45.64 -34.51
C MET A 7 13.19 -44.41 -33.94
N PHE A 8 13.83 -43.61 -34.77
CA PHE A 8 14.48 -42.35 -34.35
C PHE A 8 13.46 -41.33 -33.85
N PHE A 9 12.32 -41.19 -34.51
CA PHE A 9 11.22 -40.34 -34.09
C PHE A 9 10.63 -40.79 -32.72
N LEU A 10 10.45 -42.08 -32.50
CA LEU A 10 9.98 -42.61 -31.23
C LEU A 10 10.96 -42.35 -30.07
N ILE A 11 12.26 -42.44 -30.33
CA ILE A 11 13.30 -42.12 -29.33
C ILE A 11 13.24 -40.62 -28.96
N ILE A 12 13.13 -39.74 -29.95
CA ILE A 12 13.02 -38.31 -29.70
C ILE A 12 11.76 -37.98 -28.86
N ILE A 13 10.62 -38.54 -29.23
CA ILE A 13 9.38 -38.39 -28.47
C ILE A 13 9.57 -38.90 -27.02
N GLY A 14 10.21 -40.04 -26.83
CA GLY A 14 10.52 -40.59 -25.51
C GLY A 14 11.39 -39.63 -24.67
N ILE A 15 12.45 -39.07 -25.26
CA ILE A 15 13.32 -38.10 -24.60
C ILE A 15 12.54 -36.85 -24.23
N VAL A 16 11.70 -36.31 -25.12
CA VAL A 16 10.88 -35.15 -24.86
C VAL A 16 9.88 -35.40 -23.69
N LEU A 17 9.21 -36.57 -23.73
CA LEU A 17 8.29 -36.97 -22.66
C LEU A 17 9.00 -37.13 -21.32
N ILE A 18 10.18 -37.73 -21.27
CA ILE A 18 11.00 -37.82 -20.06
C ILE A 18 11.37 -36.40 -19.57
N GLY A 19 11.79 -35.51 -20.46
CA GLY A 19 12.12 -34.13 -20.16
C GLY A 19 10.94 -33.38 -19.55
N VAL A 20 9.73 -33.53 -20.08
CA VAL A 20 8.50 -32.96 -19.58
C VAL A 20 8.17 -33.53 -18.19
N ILE A 21 8.28 -34.85 -17.99
CA ILE A 21 8.03 -35.50 -16.70
C ILE A 21 9.02 -34.98 -15.63
N VAL A 22 10.31 -34.90 -15.97
CA VAL A 22 11.36 -34.38 -15.09
C VAL A 22 11.05 -32.92 -14.75
N TYR A 23 10.70 -32.09 -15.73
CA TYR A 23 10.31 -30.70 -15.50
C TYR A 23 9.14 -30.61 -14.49
N TRP A 24 8.07 -31.38 -14.65
CA TRP A 24 6.93 -31.42 -13.73
C TRP A 24 7.32 -31.91 -12.32
N ILE A 25 8.22 -32.88 -12.22
CA ILE A 25 8.72 -33.37 -10.92
C ILE A 25 9.48 -32.27 -10.17
N PHE A 26 10.23 -31.43 -10.88
CA PHE A 26 11.02 -30.35 -10.28
C PHE A 26 10.24 -29.05 -10.06
N GLN A 27 9.04 -28.93 -10.60
CA GLN A 27 8.16 -27.79 -10.29
C GLN A 27 7.73 -27.79 -8.82
N SER A 28 7.67 -26.59 -8.20
CA SER A 28 7.16 -26.45 -6.84
C SER A 28 5.65 -26.71 -6.79
N PRO A 29 5.19 -27.64 -5.96
CA PRO A 29 3.77 -27.82 -5.72
C PRO A 29 3.19 -26.81 -4.71
N PHE A 30 4.02 -25.93 -4.17
CA PHE A 30 3.65 -24.95 -3.17
C PHE A 30 3.44 -23.59 -3.81
N GLN A 31 2.35 -22.94 -3.45
CA GLN A 31 2.04 -21.57 -3.83
C GLN A 31 1.48 -20.87 -2.60
N TYR A 32 2.13 -19.78 -2.18
CA TYR A 32 1.71 -19.02 -1.01
C TYR A 32 0.31 -18.41 -1.25
N PRO A 33 -0.63 -18.59 -0.31
CA PRO A 33 -2.01 -18.16 -0.49
C PRO A 33 -2.19 -16.68 -0.11
N TYR A 34 -1.70 -15.77 -0.95
CA TYR A 34 -1.87 -14.33 -0.73
C TYR A 34 -3.34 -13.91 -0.70
N LYS A 35 -3.72 -13.06 0.25
CA LYS A 35 -5.00 -12.35 0.24
C LYS A 35 -4.87 -11.07 -0.55
N LYS A 36 -5.61 -10.95 -1.64
CA LYS A 36 -5.62 -9.77 -2.52
C LYS A 36 -6.82 -8.88 -2.20
N ILE A 37 -6.57 -7.60 -1.94
CA ILE A 37 -7.58 -6.58 -1.68
C ILE A 37 -7.38 -5.44 -2.68
N PHE A 38 -8.46 -5.05 -3.36
CA PHE A 38 -8.41 -4.08 -4.45
C PHE A 38 -8.93 -2.72 -3.99
N PHE A 39 -8.15 -1.68 -4.20
CA PHE A 39 -8.51 -0.30 -3.89
C PHE A 39 -8.64 0.52 -5.17
N ASP A 40 -9.83 1.09 -5.41
CA ASP A 40 -10.03 2.05 -6.50
C ASP A 40 -9.48 3.42 -6.09
N ILE A 41 -8.39 3.82 -6.73
CA ILE A 41 -7.75 5.12 -6.53
C ILE A 41 -8.04 6.11 -7.66
N SER A 42 -9.08 5.87 -8.46
CA SER A 42 -9.51 6.75 -9.54
C SER A 42 -9.83 8.14 -8.97
N GLY A 43 -9.33 9.19 -9.62
CA GLY A 43 -9.51 10.57 -9.15
C GLY A 43 -8.55 11.02 -8.05
N LYS A 44 -7.83 10.14 -7.38
CA LYS A 44 -6.82 10.50 -6.37
C LYS A 44 -5.43 10.64 -7.02
N ARG A 45 -4.83 11.84 -6.93
CA ARG A 45 -3.51 12.09 -7.55
C ARG A 45 -2.36 11.38 -6.81
N LYS A 46 -2.39 11.41 -5.49
CA LYS A 46 -1.42 10.73 -4.59
C LYS A 46 -2.19 10.18 -3.40
N PRO A 47 -2.75 8.96 -3.51
CA PRO A 47 -3.45 8.35 -2.38
C PRO A 47 -2.45 8.02 -1.27
N ASN A 48 -2.83 8.28 -0.03
CA ASN A 48 -2.10 7.78 1.13
C ASN A 48 -2.51 6.32 1.34
N GLU A 49 -1.56 5.42 1.26
CA GLU A 49 -1.77 3.97 1.36
C GLU A 49 -2.33 3.58 2.74
N ASN A 50 -1.80 4.21 3.78
CA ASN A 50 -2.27 4.00 5.15
C ASN A 50 -3.71 4.46 5.35
N ASP A 51 -4.11 5.58 4.73
CA ASP A 51 -5.50 6.05 4.82
C ASP A 51 -6.47 5.12 4.10
N LEU A 52 -6.04 4.48 3.00
CA LEU A 52 -6.85 3.47 2.31
C LEU A 52 -7.09 2.25 3.21
N LEU A 53 -6.04 1.78 3.89
CA LEU A 53 -6.16 0.69 4.86
C LEU A 53 -7.05 1.08 6.05
N ASP A 54 -6.86 2.29 6.60
CA ASP A 54 -7.70 2.78 7.70
C ASP A 54 -9.18 2.82 7.31
N HIS A 55 -9.51 3.38 6.15
CA HIS A 55 -10.89 3.37 5.65
C HIS A 55 -11.45 1.96 5.49
N TYR A 56 -10.63 1.03 4.99
CA TYR A 56 -11.04 -0.36 4.86
C TYR A 56 -11.32 -1.00 6.23
N LEU A 57 -10.42 -0.79 7.21
CA LEU A 57 -10.59 -1.31 8.57
C LEU A 57 -11.78 -0.70 9.31
N ILE A 58 -12.07 0.59 9.09
CA ILE A 58 -13.25 1.26 9.64
C ILE A 58 -14.54 0.65 9.09
N GLN A 59 -14.57 0.30 7.81
CA GLN A 59 -15.76 -0.23 7.13
C GLN A 59 -15.99 -1.72 7.36
N HIS A 60 -14.93 -2.52 7.36
CA HIS A 60 -15.01 -3.99 7.32
C HIS A 60 -14.47 -4.66 8.60
N GLY A 61 -13.76 -3.90 9.45
CA GLY A 61 -13.10 -4.46 10.63
C GLY A 61 -11.83 -5.27 10.28
N ILE A 62 -11.35 -6.06 11.24
CA ILE A 62 -10.11 -6.84 11.11
C ILE A 62 -10.35 -8.33 10.86
N GLN A 63 -11.58 -8.83 11.06
CA GLN A 63 -11.85 -10.26 11.13
C GLN A 63 -11.39 -11.01 9.87
N GLU A 64 -11.59 -10.44 8.71
CA GLU A 64 -11.19 -11.03 7.42
C GLU A 64 -9.67 -11.29 7.33
N PHE A 65 -8.86 -10.44 7.95
CA PHE A 65 -7.41 -10.58 8.00
C PHE A 65 -6.98 -11.68 8.98
N VAL A 66 -7.63 -11.75 10.13
CA VAL A 66 -7.39 -12.78 11.16
C VAL A 66 -7.76 -14.15 10.62
N ASP A 67 -8.90 -14.26 9.96
CA ASP A 67 -9.39 -15.53 9.36
C ASP A 67 -8.41 -16.01 8.29
N HIS A 68 -7.93 -15.10 7.45
CA HIS A 68 -6.94 -15.44 6.43
C HIS A 68 -5.60 -15.88 7.03
N ALA A 69 -5.11 -15.21 8.07
CA ALA A 69 -3.90 -15.64 8.77
C ALA A 69 -4.06 -17.06 9.35
N SER A 70 -5.22 -17.35 9.93
CA SER A 70 -5.54 -18.68 10.41
C SER A 70 -5.55 -19.72 9.28
N TYR A 71 -6.08 -19.36 8.11
CA TYR A 71 -6.03 -20.19 6.90
C TYR A 71 -4.58 -20.45 6.44
N VAL A 72 -3.71 -19.45 6.46
CA VAL A 72 -2.29 -19.60 6.11
C VAL A 72 -1.60 -20.58 7.04
N GLU A 73 -1.87 -20.54 8.34
CA GLU A 73 -1.32 -21.50 9.30
C GLU A 73 -1.78 -22.95 9.04
N LEU A 74 -3.03 -23.13 8.64
CA LEU A 74 -3.53 -24.45 8.22
C LEU A 74 -2.84 -24.91 6.93
N TRP A 75 -2.69 -24.02 5.94
CA TRP A 75 -1.97 -24.30 4.70
C TRP A 75 -0.51 -24.71 4.96
N LYS A 76 0.20 -24.05 5.89
CA LYS A 76 1.56 -24.43 6.29
C LYS A 76 1.62 -25.85 6.82
N LYS A 77 0.70 -26.21 7.72
CA LYS A 77 0.61 -27.60 8.26
C LYS A 77 0.35 -28.62 7.16
N GLU A 78 -0.52 -28.32 6.20
CA GLU A 78 -0.75 -29.21 5.05
C GLU A 78 0.50 -29.35 4.17
N CYS A 79 1.24 -28.26 3.94
CA CYS A 79 2.51 -28.31 3.20
C CYS A 79 3.54 -29.18 3.89
N GLU A 80 3.71 -29.06 5.21
CA GLU A 80 4.59 -29.90 6.01
C GLU A 80 4.21 -31.38 5.91
N GLN A 81 2.92 -31.72 5.97
CA GLN A 81 2.45 -33.10 5.77
C GLN A 81 2.77 -33.62 4.35
N LYS A 82 2.60 -32.77 3.31
CA LYS A 82 2.97 -33.12 1.92
C LYS A 82 4.48 -33.38 1.80
N ILE A 83 5.32 -32.57 2.45
CA ILE A 83 6.76 -32.76 2.50
C ILE A 83 7.12 -34.11 3.13
N GLN A 84 6.52 -34.43 4.28
CA GLN A 84 6.80 -35.69 4.99
C GLN A 84 6.41 -36.95 4.18
N LYS A 85 5.35 -36.85 3.38
CA LYS A 85 4.89 -37.96 2.49
C LYS A 85 5.68 -38.04 1.18
N SER A 86 6.47 -37.01 0.84
CA SER A 86 7.19 -36.96 -0.43
C SER A 86 8.46 -37.84 -0.42
N LYS A 87 8.76 -38.48 -1.55
CA LYS A 87 10.05 -39.16 -1.79
C LYS A 87 11.21 -38.15 -1.97
N LEU A 88 10.90 -36.89 -2.32
CA LEU A 88 11.86 -35.82 -2.57
C LEU A 88 11.85 -34.79 -1.42
N LYS A 89 11.91 -35.24 -0.17
CA LYS A 89 11.75 -34.39 1.01
C LYS A 89 12.63 -33.14 1.00
N ASN A 90 13.93 -33.30 0.75
CA ASN A 90 14.88 -32.19 0.76
C ASN A 90 14.55 -31.13 -0.28
N LEU A 91 14.20 -31.55 -1.51
CA LEU A 91 13.80 -30.65 -2.57
C LEU A 91 12.50 -29.91 -2.19
N ARG A 92 11.50 -30.63 -1.69
CA ARG A 92 10.21 -30.06 -1.29
C ARG A 92 10.35 -29.11 -0.09
N SER A 93 11.18 -29.42 0.90
CA SER A 93 11.48 -28.50 2.00
C SER A 93 12.09 -27.20 1.50
N LYS A 94 13.06 -27.28 0.58
CA LYS A 94 13.66 -26.07 -0.01
C LYS A 94 12.62 -25.23 -0.75
N GLN A 95 11.81 -25.85 -1.63
CA GLN A 95 10.76 -25.19 -2.38
C GLN A 95 9.69 -24.55 -1.48
N TYR A 96 9.37 -25.18 -0.36
CA TYR A 96 8.44 -24.66 0.63
C TYR A 96 9.02 -23.42 1.32
N LEU A 97 10.27 -23.46 1.78
CA LEU A 97 10.93 -22.32 2.41
C LEU A 97 11.06 -21.11 1.46
N GLU A 98 11.33 -21.38 0.18
CA GLU A 98 11.38 -20.33 -0.85
C GLU A 98 9.98 -19.74 -1.17
N CYS A 99 8.92 -20.48 -0.86
CA CYS A 99 7.54 -20.07 -1.14
C CYS A 99 6.92 -19.22 -0.02
N ILE A 100 7.38 -19.38 1.24
CA ILE A 100 6.83 -18.66 2.41
C ILE A 100 7.10 -17.16 2.29
N ASP A 101 6.05 -16.35 2.46
CA ASP A 101 6.11 -14.89 2.44
C ASP A 101 5.10 -14.31 3.44
N ASP A 102 5.36 -14.51 4.73
CA ASP A 102 4.47 -14.04 5.79
C ASP A 102 4.44 -12.51 5.92
N GLU A 103 5.54 -11.84 5.54
CA GLU A 103 5.63 -10.37 5.52
C GLU A 103 4.77 -9.76 4.41
N GLY A 104 4.56 -10.51 3.33
CA GLY A 104 3.72 -10.11 2.19
C GLY A 104 2.36 -10.78 2.14
N MET A 105 1.87 -11.36 3.24
CA MET A 105 0.63 -12.16 3.30
C MET A 105 -0.58 -11.47 2.65
N PHE A 106 -0.70 -10.14 2.81
CA PHE A 106 -1.79 -9.34 2.26
C PHE A 106 -1.27 -8.42 1.15
N LEU A 107 -1.86 -8.54 -0.03
CA LEU A 107 -1.53 -7.74 -1.20
C LEU A 107 -2.62 -6.71 -1.46
N PHE A 108 -2.32 -5.44 -1.25
CA PHE A 108 -3.19 -4.33 -1.59
C PHE A 108 -2.90 -3.87 -3.01
N ILE A 109 -3.85 -4.10 -3.90
CA ILE A 109 -3.74 -3.78 -5.32
C ILE A 109 -4.47 -2.46 -5.57
N LEU A 110 -3.70 -1.42 -5.86
CA LEU A 110 -4.23 -0.10 -6.20
C LEU A 110 -4.58 -0.06 -7.67
N GLU A 111 -5.87 0.15 -7.99
CA GLU A 111 -6.38 0.15 -9.36
C GLU A 111 -6.88 1.54 -9.77
N ARG A 112 -6.74 1.86 -11.04
CA ARG A 112 -7.37 3.04 -11.65
C ARG A 112 -8.27 2.64 -12.79
N LYS A 113 -9.43 3.30 -12.91
CA LYS A 113 -10.28 3.22 -14.08
C LYS A 113 -9.63 3.98 -15.22
N GLN A 114 -9.39 3.30 -16.32
CA GLN A 114 -8.96 3.89 -17.59
C GLN A 114 -10.10 3.79 -18.58
N THR A 115 -10.46 4.91 -19.19
CA THR A 115 -11.41 4.92 -20.30
C THR A 115 -10.70 4.46 -21.56
N ARG A 116 -11.21 3.43 -22.20
CA ARG A 116 -10.76 2.95 -23.50
C ARG A 116 -11.87 3.11 -24.53
N TYR A 117 -11.49 3.22 -25.78
CA TYR A 117 -12.42 3.38 -26.89
C TYR A 117 -12.29 2.16 -27.84
N ARG A 118 -13.43 1.68 -28.28
CA ARG A 118 -13.54 0.68 -29.36
C ARG A 118 -14.42 1.25 -30.44
N GLN A 119 -13.98 1.18 -31.69
CA GLN A 119 -14.79 1.58 -32.85
C GLN A 119 -15.42 0.34 -33.46
N VAL A 120 -16.75 0.38 -33.60
CA VAL A 120 -17.54 -0.65 -34.27
C VAL A 120 -18.47 0.07 -35.24
N ASN A 121 -18.46 -0.29 -36.52
CA ASN A 121 -19.28 0.34 -37.57
C ASN A 121 -19.21 1.87 -37.56
N TYR A 122 -17.99 2.43 -37.49
CA TYR A 122 -17.69 3.87 -37.43
C TYR A 122 -18.19 4.59 -36.18
N VAL A 123 -18.85 3.90 -35.23
CA VAL A 123 -19.30 4.47 -33.96
C VAL A 123 -18.27 4.17 -32.88
N LYS A 124 -17.82 5.21 -32.16
CA LYS A 124 -16.89 5.06 -31.02
C LYS A 124 -17.70 4.77 -29.75
N HIS A 125 -17.44 3.60 -29.18
CA HIS A 125 -17.94 3.21 -27.86
C HIS A 125 -16.81 3.35 -26.83
N HIS A 126 -17.10 3.95 -25.68
CA HIS A 126 -16.16 3.99 -24.57
C HIS A 126 -16.50 2.89 -23.56
N TYR A 127 -15.48 2.32 -22.94
CA TYR A 127 -15.62 1.36 -21.85
C TYR A 127 -14.52 1.60 -20.82
N HIS A 128 -14.78 1.20 -19.57
CA HIS A 128 -13.84 1.38 -18.48
C HIS A 128 -13.13 0.06 -18.17
N VAL A 129 -11.81 0.12 -18.04
CA VAL A 129 -10.97 -1.01 -17.59
C VAL A 129 -10.28 -0.59 -16.32
N LYS A 130 -10.29 -1.45 -15.30
CA LYS A 130 -9.48 -1.28 -14.09
C LYS A 130 -8.08 -1.77 -14.39
N ILE A 131 -7.09 -0.92 -14.15
CA ILE A 131 -5.69 -1.24 -14.36
C ILE A 131 -4.98 -1.16 -13.03
N PRO A 132 -4.27 -2.23 -12.60
CA PRO A 132 -3.43 -2.18 -11.43
C PRO A 132 -2.27 -1.20 -11.68
N VAL A 133 -2.10 -0.25 -10.74
CA VAL A 133 -1.05 0.76 -10.81
C VAL A 133 0.10 0.40 -9.88
N ARG A 134 -0.21 -0.17 -8.72
CA ARG A 134 0.76 -0.54 -7.70
C ARG A 134 0.21 -1.65 -6.82
N THR A 135 1.09 -2.54 -6.39
CA THR A 135 0.80 -3.55 -5.36
C THR A 135 1.65 -3.25 -4.14
N LEU A 136 1.03 -3.29 -2.97
CA LEU A 136 1.67 -3.13 -1.67
C LEU A 136 1.48 -4.41 -0.90
N ALA A 137 2.58 -4.91 -0.33
CA ALA A 137 2.57 -6.08 0.53
C ALA A 137 2.58 -5.62 1.99
N THR A 138 1.87 -6.34 2.85
CA THR A 138 1.84 -6.09 4.30
C THR A 138 1.54 -7.37 5.07
N ASP A 139 1.90 -7.38 6.35
CA ASP A 139 1.66 -8.47 7.29
C ASP A 139 0.46 -8.20 8.21
N LEU A 140 0.06 -9.22 8.97
CA LEU A 140 -1.02 -9.08 9.95
C LEU A 140 -0.63 -8.15 11.11
N CYS A 141 0.64 -8.12 11.50
CA CYS A 141 1.13 -7.29 12.61
C CYS A 141 0.91 -5.80 12.33
N HIS A 142 1.27 -5.35 11.14
CA HIS A 142 1.04 -3.96 10.71
C HIS A 142 -0.46 -3.62 10.71
N ILE A 143 -1.30 -4.50 10.19
CA ILE A 143 -2.77 -4.31 10.17
C ILE A 143 -3.32 -4.23 11.59
N GLN A 144 -2.88 -5.12 12.49
CA GLN A 144 -3.32 -5.14 13.88
C GLN A 144 -2.94 -3.85 14.63
N ILE A 145 -1.70 -3.37 14.46
CA ILE A 145 -1.24 -2.11 15.07
C ILE A 145 -2.14 -0.95 14.64
N ARG A 146 -2.48 -0.88 13.35
CA ARG A 146 -3.36 0.18 12.84
C ARG A 146 -4.77 0.05 13.38
N TYR A 147 -5.32 -1.17 13.39
CA TYR A 147 -6.64 -1.44 13.93
C TYR A 147 -6.76 -1.04 15.41
N ASP A 148 -5.77 -1.39 16.23
CA ASP A 148 -5.74 -1.02 17.66
C ASP A 148 -5.63 0.49 17.86
N ALA A 149 -4.90 1.17 16.97
CA ALA A 149 -4.83 2.63 16.99
C ALA A 149 -6.17 3.27 16.59
N LEU A 150 -6.86 2.74 15.57
CA LEU A 150 -8.20 3.19 15.16
C LEU A 150 -9.23 2.94 16.25
N LYS A 151 -9.15 1.80 16.96
CA LYS A 151 -10.01 1.48 18.09
C LYS A 151 -9.89 2.50 19.23
N LYS A 152 -8.67 3.00 19.51
CA LYS A 152 -8.44 4.04 20.54
C LYS A 152 -9.12 5.36 20.22
N ILE A 153 -9.35 5.68 18.96
CA ILE A 153 -10.05 6.87 18.50
C ILE A 153 -11.51 6.61 18.12
N GLY A 154 -12.05 5.42 18.45
CA GLY A 154 -13.45 5.09 18.22
C GLY A 154 -13.83 4.88 16.75
N PHE A 155 -12.87 4.66 15.84
CA PHE A 155 -13.10 4.50 14.39
C PHE A 155 -13.77 5.72 13.71
N GLU A 156 -13.66 6.92 14.29
CA GLU A 156 -14.33 8.12 13.76
C GLU A 156 -13.75 8.61 12.44
N CYS A 157 -12.45 8.42 12.22
CA CYS A 157 -11.73 8.88 11.01
C CYS A 157 -10.40 8.13 10.87
N THR A 158 -9.68 8.36 9.77
CA THR A 158 -8.33 7.80 9.60
C THR A 158 -7.35 8.37 10.63
N LEU A 159 -6.28 7.63 10.91
CA LEU A 159 -5.26 8.08 11.88
C LEU A 159 -4.60 9.39 11.44
N SER A 160 -4.42 9.59 10.13
CA SER A 160 -3.85 10.83 9.59
C SER A 160 -4.80 12.02 9.76
N GLU A 161 -6.11 11.80 9.55
CA GLU A 161 -7.11 12.84 9.78
C GLU A 161 -7.23 13.20 11.27
N TYR A 162 -7.23 12.19 12.16
CA TYR A 162 -7.23 12.39 13.59
C TYR A 162 -6.02 13.21 14.03
N TYR A 163 -4.81 12.81 13.58
CA TYR A 163 -3.59 13.56 13.86
C TYR A 163 -3.67 15.00 13.37
N ALA A 164 -4.16 15.21 12.15
CA ALA A 164 -4.29 16.55 11.60
C ALA A 164 -5.30 17.42 12.40
N LYS A 165 -6.41 16.84 12.85
CA LYS A 165 -7.39 17.52 13.71
C LYS A 165 -6.77 17.90 15.06
N ASP A 166 -6.04 16.97 15.69
CA ASP A 166 -5.36 17.23 16.99
C ASP A 166 -4.32 18.35 16.85
N GLN A 167 -3.46 18.28 15.82
CA GLN A 167 -2.45 19.31 15.58
C GLN A 167 -3.09 20.70 15.33
N ARG A 168 -4.21 20.77 14.60
CA ARG A 168 -4.93 22.04 14.39
C ARG A 168 -5.53 22.58 15.68
N LYS A 169 -6.04 21.73 16.58
CA LYS A 169 -6.54 22.17 17.90
C LYS A 169 -5.44 22.77 18.77
N ARG A 170 -4.20 22.29 18.66
CA ARG A 170 -3.03 22.83 19.39
C ARG A 170 -2.60 24.21 18.91
N MET A 171 -3.06 24.67 17.74
CA MET A 171 -2.79 26.00 17.19
C MET A 171 -3.70 27.03 17.88
N THR A 172 -3.47 27.31 19.15
CA THR A 172 -4.25 28.28 19.95
C THR A 172 -3.95 29.73 19.55
N LYS A 173 -4.79 30.65 19.99
CA LYS A 173 -4.60 32.08 19.76
C LYS A 173 -3.31 32.57 20.42
N GLU A 174 -3.05 32.13 21.64
CA GLU A 174 -1.86 32.45 22.44
C GLU A 174 -0.59 31.98 21.74
N LEU A 175 -0.60 30.75 21.18
CA LEU A 175 0.54 30.22 20.44
C LEU A 175 0.78 31.04 19.18
N ARG A 176 -0.27 31.40 18.45
CA ARG A 176 -0.14 32.26 17.23
C ARG A 176 0.50 33.61 17.58
N GLU A 177 0.03 34.24 18.65
CA GLU A 177 0.56 35.53 19.06
C GLU A 177 2.01 35.42 19.56
N LYS A 178 2.36 34.35 20.27
CA LYS A 178 3.74 34.07 20.69
C LYS A 178 4.68 33.95 19.52
N ILE A 179 4.28 33.23 18.47
CA ILE A 179 5.10 33.07 17.26
C ILE A 179 5.19 34.39 16.48
N ALA A 180 4.08 35.14 16.37
CA ALA A 180 4.08 36.45 15.73
C ALA A 180 5.08 37.41 16.38
N LYS A 181 5.09 37.47 17.72
CA LYS A 181 6.04 38.28 18.53
C LYS A 181 7.48 37.78 18.35
N ARG A 182 7.72 36.47 18.43
CA ARG A 182 9.04 35.87 18.25
C ARG A 182 9.66 36.25 16.92
N ASP A 183 8.88 36.18 15.86
CA ASP A 183 9.32 36.47 14.48
C ASP A 183 9.19 37.97 14.12
N ASN A 184 8.94 38.82 15.09
CA ASN A 184 8.81 40.26 14.92
C ASN A 184 7.79 40.67 13.85
N TYR A 185 6.66 39.94 13.74
CA TYR A 185 5.63 40.13 12.71
C TYR A 185 6.20 40.13 11.28
N THR A 186 7.32 39.43 11.06
CA THR A 186 8.08 39.47 9.82
C THR A 186 8.02 38.11 9.11
N CYS A 187 7.70 38.08 7.83
CA CYS A 187 7.69 36.88 7.01
C CYS A 187 9.09 36.24 6.95
N GLN A 188 9.22 35.01 7.42
CA GLN A 188 10.51 34.30 7.51
C GLN A 188 11.07 33.88 6.14
N ILE A 189 10.29 34.04 5.03
CA ILE A 189 10.75 33.71 3.67
C ILE A 189 11.20 34.98 2.92
N CYS A 190 10.42 36.06 2.95
CA CYS A 190 10.69 37.24 2.13
C CYS A 190 10.97 38.53 2.92
N GLY A 191 10.99 38.48 4.26
CA GLY A 191 11.28 39.61 5.11
C GLY A 191 10.18 40.69 5.16
N LYS A 192 8.99 40.45 4.61
CA LYS A 192 7.87 41.42 4.68
C LYS A 192 7.46 41.63 6.11
N TYR A 193 7.54 42.89 6.61
CA TYR A 193 7.05 43.29 7.93
C TYR A 193 5.54 43.58 7.92
N MET A 194 4.79 43.05 8.90
CA MET A 194 3.33 43.12 8.96
C MET A 194 2.87 43.45 10.40
N PRO A 195 3.14 44.69 10.89
CA PRO A 195 2.91 45.07 12.29
C PRO A 195 1.45 44.98 12.69
N ASP A 196 0.52 45.26 11.79
CA ASP A 196 -0.93 45.21 12.01
C ASP A 196 -1.50 43.80 11.91
N GLY A 197 -0.66 42.79 11.64
CA GLY A 197 -1.09 41.40 11.45
C GLY A 197 -1.85 41.14 10.14
N ILE A 198 -2.08 42.16 9.30
CA ILE A 198 -2.82 42.02 8.06
C ILE A 198 -2.03 41.19 7.05
N GLY A 199 -2.61 40.06 6.61
CA GLY A 199 -1.96 39.10 5.72
C GLY A 199 -0.86 38.27 6.37
N LEU A 200 -0.76 38.31 7.72
CA LEU A 200 0.11 37.44 8.51
C LEU A 200 -0.53 36.06 8.70
N HIS A 201 0.25 35.02 8.43
CA HIS A 201 -0.13 33.62 8.65
C HIS A 201 0.93 32.94 9.51
N ILE A 202 0.49 32.14 10.49
CA ILE A 202 1.35 31.21 11.18
C ILE A 202 1.24 29.88 10.47
N ASP A 203 2.35 29.39 9.96
CA ASP A 203 2.41 28.15 9.20
C ASP A 203 3.47 27.20 9.75
N HIS A 204 3.26 25.90 9.51
CA HIS A 204 4.19 24.85 9.96
C HIS A 204 5.40 24.79 9.01
N ILE A 205 6.63 24.81 9.53
CA ILE A 205 7.86 24.62 8.75
C ILE A 205 7.79 23.27 8.04
N VAL A 206 7.60 22.19 8.79
CA VAL A 206 7.24 20.87 8.29
C VAL A 206 5.71 20.74 8.31
N PRO A 207 5.06 20.53 7.18
CA PRO A 207 3.59 20.41 7.10
C PRO A 207 3.02 19.28 7.97
N ILE A 208 1.83 19.47 8.55
CA ILE A 208 1.12 18.44 9.33
C ILE A 208 0.97 17.15 8.50
N ALA A 209 0.65 17.26 7.20
CA ALA A 209 0.52 16.11 6.30
C ALA A 209 1.82 15.31 6.12
N LYS A 210 2.97 15.86 6.50
CA LYS A 210 4.29 15.22 6.53
C LYS A 210 4.75 14.88 7.96
N GLY A 211 3.83 14.83 8.92
CA GLY A 211 4.12 14.50 10.32
C GLY A 211 4.59 15.68 11.17
N GLY A 212 4.53 16.91 10.64
CA GLY A 212 4.89 18.13 11.39
C GLY A 212 4.00 18.34 12.62
N LYS A 213 4.62 18.68 13.76
CA LYS A 213 3.93 18.95 15.02
C LYS A 213 3.66 20.43 15.18
N THR A 214 2.56 20.79 15.87
CA THR A 214 2.24 22.16 16.26
C THR A 214 2.99 22.50 17.55
N VAL A 215 4.26 22.83 17.38
CA VAL A 215 5.19 23.28 18.43
C VAL A 215 5.94 24.52 17.95
N GLU A 216 6.40 25.36 18.87
CA GLU A 216 7.04 26.63 18.55
C GLU A 216 8.19 26.51 17.53
N SER A 217 9.03 25.49 17.66
CA SER A 217 10.16 25.25 16.77
C SER A 217 9.78 24.87 15.35
N ASN A 218 8.54 24.39 15.13
CA ASN A 218 8.03 24.03 13.81
C ASN A 218 7.04 25.05 13.24
N LEU A 219 6.91 26.23 13.83
CA LEU A 219 6.01 27.29 13.41
C LEU A 219 6.80 28.52 12.96
N GLN A 220 6.28 29.25 11.98
CA GLN A 220 6.88 30.46 11.43
C GLN A 220 5.84 31.44 10.91
N VAL A 221 6.17 32.74 10.93
CA VAL A 221 5.37 33.77 10.29
C VAL A 221 5.59 33.78 8.80
N LEU A 222 4.53 33.75 8.02
CA LEU A 222 4.55 33.95 6.56
C LEU A 222 3.56 35.04 6.14
N CYS A 223 3.88 35.76 5.06
CA CYS A 223 2.88 36.60 4.39
C CYS A 223 1.98 35.76 3.50
N SER A 224 0.79 36.27 3.14
CA SER A 224 -0.17 35.57 2.27
C SER A 224 0.45 35.05 0.98
N LYS A 225 1.36 35.84 0.34
CA LYS A 225 2.05 35.44 -0.90
C LYS A 225 2.98 34.22 -0.68
N CYS A 226 3.79 34.24 0.39
CA CYS A 226 4.72 33.16 0.69
C CYS A 226 3.99 31.91 1.18
N ASN A 227 2.94 32.10 1.99
CA ASN A 227 2.08 31.00 2.45
C ASN A 227 1.39 30.29 1.28
N GLY A 228 0.81 31.04 0.34
CA GLY A 228 0.19 30.47 -0.86
C GLY A 228 1.19 29.76 -1.79
N ARG A 229 2.45 30.22 -1.89
CA ARG A 229 3.52 29.58 -2.68
C ARG A 229 4.04 28.31 -2.02
N LYS A 230 4.11 28.30 -0.70
CA LYS A 230 4.62 27.17 0.05
C LYS A 230 3.74 25.96 -0.16
N SER A 231 2.39 26.13 -0.19
CA SER A 231 1.42 25.04 -0.29
C SER A 231 1.94 23.72 0.33
N ASN A 232 1.37 22.57 0.06
CA ASN A 232 1.84 21.28 0.61
C ASN A 232 3.06 20.68 -0.13
N LYS A 233 3.99 21.52 -0.58
CA LYS A 233 5.25 21.06 -1.22
C LYS A 233 6.17 20.36 -0.25
#